data_13824f5ae062b3b423d11a94069016bd
#
_entry.id   13824f5ae062b3b423d11a94069016bd
#
_cell.length_a   1.000
_cell.length_b   1.000
_cell.length_c   1.000
_cell.angle_alpha   90.00
_cell.angle_beta   90.00
_cell.angle_gamma   90.00
#
_symmetry.space_group_name_H-M   'P 1'
#
loop_
_entity.id
_entity.type
_entity.pdbx_description
1 polymer ?
#
loop_
_entity_poly.entity_id
_entity_poly.type
_entity_poly.pdbx_seq_one_letter_code
_entity_poly.pdbx_strand_id
1 'polypeptide(L)'
;MRGPIIQEFECELDNWHGGIAYLDRDGVLNYGSPNYINSPDELEIIPKSAEAVEKLRSLGFKIVIVTNQSAIMRGLWDEKQLELIHQKLVEEIGSIDLIITCPHRTRDRCNCRKPMPGMLFAGSEKIRGESHKTVNWFSEKPRPIHELDLMVGDRNSDMGAGWAVGARLFQVNENLGLPSVIDRICSEENGDDFSPV
;
A
#
# COMPACT_ATOMS: atom_id res chain seq x y z
N MET A 1 11.21 -13.93 13.88
CA MET A 1 11.30 -12.62 13.19
C MET A 1 10.02 -11.86 13.54
N ARG A 2 10.10 -10.59 13.93
CA ARG A 2 8.93 -9.76 14.24
C ARG A 2 8.09 -9.59 12.96
N GLY A 3 6.76 -9.50 13.09
CA GLY A 3 5.86 -9.22 11.95
C GLY A 3 6.02 -7.79 11.40
N PRO A 4 5.17 -7.38 10.46
CA PRO A 4 5.12 -5.99 10.02
C PRO A 4 4.67 -5.06 11.16
N ILE A 5 5.05 -3.80 11.09
CA ILE A 5 4.57 -2.74 12.00
C ILE A 5 3.23 -2.25 11.45
N ILE A 6 2.21 -2.18 12.30
CA ILE A 6 0.86 -1.77 11.92
C ILE A 6 0.48 -0.53 12.73
N GLN A 7 0.07 0.53 12.03
CA GLN A 7 -0.47 1.76 12.60
C GLN A 7 -1.92 1.88 12.14
N GLU A 8 -2.84 2.03 13.09
CA GLU A 8 -4.29 2.14 12.86
C GLU A 8 -4.71 3.59 13.07
N PHE A 9 -5.57 4.09 12.19
CA PHE A 9 -6.12 5.44 12.27
C PHE A 9 -7.64 5.35 12.29
N GLU A 10 -8.27 6.14 13.13
CA GLU A 10 -9.73 6.18 13.23
C GLU A 10 -10.30 6.98 12.06
N CYS A 11 -10.82 6.28 11.06
CA CYS A 11 -11.46 6.85 9.89
C CYS A 11 -12.82 6.18 9.66
N GLU A 12 -13.90 6.90 9.94
CA GLU A 12 -15.24 6.42 9.61
C GLU A 12 -15.48 6.46 8.09
N LEU A 13 -16.19 5.46 7.57
CA LEU A 13 -16.59 5.37 6.18
C LEU A 13 -17.95 4.68 6.08
N ASP A 14 -19.02 5.47 6.03
CA ASP A 14 -20.40 4.99 6.04
C ASP A 14 -20.78 4.20 4.76
N ASN A 15 -20.16 4.54 3.62
CA ASN A 15 -20.41 3.94 2.32
C ASN A 15 -19.43 2.81 1.96
N TRP A 16 -18.74 2.19 2.93
CA TRP A 16 -17.80 1.13 2.64
C TRP A 16 -18.46 -0.09 2.01
N HIS A 17 -18.08 -0.40 0.78
CA HIS A 17 -18.63 -1.52 0.01
C HIS A 17 -17.87 -2.86 0.20
N GLY A 18 -16.88 -2.92 1.08
CA GLY A 18 -16.06 -4.12 1.33
C GLY A 18 -14.68 -4.08 0.68
N GLY A 19 -14.45 -3.25 -0.34
CA GLY A 19 -13.18 -3.13 -1.05
C GLY A 19 -12.09 -2.38 -0.28
N ILE A 20 -10.85 -2.77 -0.52
CA ILE A 20 -9.65 -2.13 0.03
C ILE A 20 -8.77 -1.63 -1.12
N ALA A 21 -8.34 -0.37 -1.03
CA ALA A 21 -7.28 0.16 -1.86
C ALA A 21 -5.94 0.03 -1.11
N TYR A 22 -5.10 -0.90 -1.55
CA TYR A 22 -3.72 -1.02 -1.09
C TYR A 22 -2.85 -0.08 -1.89
N LEU A 23 -2.14 0.82 -1.23
CA LEU A 23 -1.30 1.82 -1.85
C LEU A 23 0.15 1.68 -1.37
N ASP A 24 1.14 1.68 -2.26
CA ASP A 24 2.49 1.95 -1.79
C ASP A 24 2.59 3.40 -1.31
N ARG A 25 3.60 3.70 -0.54
CA ARG A 25 3.88 5.04 -0.03
C ARG A 25 4.75 5.83 -1.02
N ASP A 26 5.99 5.39 -1.18
CA ASP A 26 7.03 6.07 -1.96
C ASP A 26 6.82 5.82 -3.47
N GLY A 27 6.74 6.88 -4.26
CA GLY A 27 6.41 6.82 -5.69
C GLY A 27 4.91 6.69 -6.01
N VAL A 28 4.04 6.67 -4.98
CA VAL A 28 2.57 6.60 -5.14
C VAL A 28 1.88 7.79 -4.48
N LEU A 29 2.20 8.08 -3.22
CA LEU A 29 1.64 9.18 -2.45
C LEU A 29 2.65 10.32 -2.25
N ASN A 30 3.90 9.98 -2.02
CA ASN A 30 5.01 10.92 -1.91
C ASN A 30 6.15 10.54 -2.86
N TYR A 31 6.99 11.50 -3.19
CA TYR A 31 8.20 11.22 -3.95
C TYR A 31 9.13 10.29 -3.16
N GLY A 32 9.67 9.27 -3.84
CA GLY A 32 10.66 8.37 -3.27
C GLY A 32 12.03 9.04 -3.17
N SER A 33 12.86 8.56 -2.23
CA SER A 33 14.26 9.00 -2.09
C SER A 33 15.21 7.80 -2.14
N PRO A 34 16.33 7.88 -2.87
CA PRO A 34 17.34 6.83 -2.87
C PRO A 34 18.01 6.67 -1.51
N ASN A 35 17.96 7.72 -0.66
CA ASN A 35 18.55 7.77 0.67
C ASN A 35 17.50 7.57 1.79
N TYR A 36 16.31 7.07 1.47
CA TYR A 36 15.12 7.03 2.32
C TYR A 36 14.54 8.43 2.62
N ILE A 37 13.36 8.45 3.20
CA ILE A 37 12.78 9.61 3.88
C ILE A 37 13.15 9.46 5.35
N ASN A 38 14.03 10.31 5.87
CA ASN A 38 14.64 10.14 7.19
C ASN A 38 13.96 11.03 8.26
N SER A 39 13.20 12.03 7.83
CA SER A 39 12.45 12.91 8.73
C SER A 39 11.13 13.37 8.08
N PRO A 40 10.17 13.89 8.87
CA PRO A 40 8.95 14.50 8.34
C PRO A 40 9.23 15.63 7.34
N ASP A 41 10.31 16.39 7.54
CA ASP A 41 10.68 17.53 6.68
C ASP A 41 11.18 17.10 5.29
N GLU A 42 11.60 15.83 5.14
CA GLU A 42 12.01 15.24 3.86
C GLU A 42 10.82 14.64 3.08
N LEU A 43 9.62 14.58 3.70
CA LEU A 43 8.45 14.03 3.05
C LEU A 43 7.84 15.06 2.10
N GLU A 44 7.88 14.76 0.81
CA GLU A 44 7.31 15.61 -0.24
C GLU A 44 6.18 14.85 -0.94
N ILE A 45 4.93 15.35 -0.77
CA ILE A 45 3.74 14.73 -1.34
C ILE A 45 3.66 14.96 -2.85
N ILE A 46 3.33 13.94 -3.61
CA ILE A 46 3.04 14.07 -5.05
C ILE A 46 1.76 14.91 -5.21
N PRO A 47 1.79 15.96 -6.04
CA PRO A 47 0.64 16.84 -6.22
C PRO A 47 -0.66 16.10 -6.54
N LYS A 48 -1.75 16.47 -5.89
CA LYS A 48 -3.10 15.86 -6.01
C LYS A 48 -3.23 14.45 -5.42
N SER A 49 -2.26 13.95 -4.66
CA SER A 49 -2.40 12.64 -3.99
C SER A 49 -3.51 12.64 -2.94
N ALA A 50 -3.66 13.74 -2.19
CA ALA A 50 -4.75 13.88 -1.21
C ALA A 50 -6.14 13.83 -1.88
N GLU A 51 -6.33 14.57 -2.97
CA GLU A 51 -7.58 14.55 -3.74
C GLU A 51 -7.87 13.17 -4.34
N ALA A 52 -6.83 12.45 -4.78
CA ALA A 52 -6.97 11.10 -5.31
C ALA A 52 -7.36 10.10 -4.20
N VAL A 53 -6.81 10.22 -3.00
CA VAL A 53 -7.22 9.41 -1.83
C VAL A 53 -8.65 9.74 -1.44
N GLU A 54 -9.03 11.00 -1.36
CA GLU A 54 -10.41 11.41 -1.08
C GLU A 54 -11.38 10.86 -2.14
N LYS A 55 -10.96 10.82 -3.40
CA LYS A 55 -11.75 10.21 -4.46
C LYS A 55 -11.97 8.71 -4.24
N LEU A 56 -10.94 7.94 -3.85
CA LEU A 56 -11.09 6.53 -3.48
C LEU A 56 -12.03 6.34 -2.29
N ARG A 57 -11.94 7.20 -1.28
CA ARG A 57 -12.84 7.21 -0.13
C ARG A 57 -14.29 7.44 -0.56
N SER A 58 -14.54 8.44 -1.43
CA SER A 58 -15.87 8.75 -1.94
C SER A 58 -16.49 7.60 -2.74
N LEU A 59 -15.65 6.77 -3.38
CA LEU A 59 -16.06 5.54 -4.05
C LEU A 59 -16.33 4.36 -3.10
N GLY A 60 -16.07 4.50 -1.79
CA GLY A 60 -16.32 3.48 -0.78
C GLY A 60 -15.13 2.55 -0.49
N PHE A 61 -13.90 2.93 -0.83
CA PHE A 61 -12.70 2.16 -0.46
C PHE A 61 -12.19 2.50 0.93
N LYS A 62 -11.80 1.49 1.70
CA LYS A 62 -10.86 1.68 2.81
C LYS A 62 -9.43 1.75 2.28
N ILE A 63 -8.62 2.61 2.88
CA ILE A 63 -7.27 2.93 2.42
C ILE A 63 -6.24 2.26 3.33
N VAL A 64 -5.43 1.38 2.75
CA VAL A 64 -4.34 0.68 3.45
C VAL A 64 -3.02 0.97 2.75
N ILE A 65 -2.13 1.70 3.41
CA ILE A 65 -0.77 1.91 2.90
C ILE A 65 0.09 0.70 3.24
N VAL A 66 0.83 0.16 2.26
CA VAL A 66 1.72 -1.00 2.41
C VAL A 66 3.12 -0.66 1.91
N THR A 67 4.08 -0.43 2.81
CA THR A 67 5.39 0.11 2.46
C THR A 67 6.58 -0.70 2.98
N ASN A 68 7.65 -0.79 2.16
CA ASN A 68 8.91 -1.46 2.49
C ASN A 68 9.93 -0.46 3.06
N GLN A 69 10.12 -0.42 4.37
CA GLN A 69 11.01 0.54 5.05
C GLN A 69 12.19 -0.14 5.74
N SER A 70 13.15 -0.63 4.97
CA SER A 70 14.31 -1.36 5.51
C SER A 70 15.32 -0.49 6.26
N ALA A 71 15.15 0.82 6.28
CA ALA A 71 15.96 1.76 7.07
C ALA A 71 15.97 1.40 8.56
N ILE A 72 14.84 0.94 9.10
CA ILE A 72 14.72 0.46 10.50
C ILE A 72 15.72 -0.68 10.77
N MET A 73 15.67 -1.77 9.98
CA MET A 73 16.57 -2.92 10.16
C MET A 73 18.03 -2.62 9.74
N ARG A 74 18.28 -1.49 9.11
CA ARG A 74 19.62 -0.97 8.83
C ARG A 74 20.15 -0.10 9.97
N GLY A 75 19.29 0.25 10.96
CA GLY A 75 19.64 1.09 12.09
C GLY A 75 19.83 2.57 11.74
N LEU A 76 19.20 3.03 10.64
CA LEU A 76 19.26 4.45 10.25
C LEU A 76 18.34 5.29 11.14
N TRP A 77 17.20 4.75 11.53
CA TRP A 77 16.23 5.34 12.43
C TRP A 77 15.32 4.26 13.06
N ASP A 78 14.60 4.61 14.10
CA ASP A 78 13.74 3.71 14.89
C ASP A 78 12.25 3.83 14.52
N GLU A 79 11.40 3.08 15.23
CA GLU A 79 9.96 3.10 15.01
C GLU A 79 9.33 4.47 15.35
N LYS A 80 9.91 5.24 16.29
CA LYS A 80 9.40 6.57 16.62
C LYS A 80 9.60 7.54 15.45
N GLN A 81 10.73 7.44 14.77
CA GLN A 81 10.99 8.25 13.58
C GLN A 81 10.02 7.87 12.46
N LEU A 82 9.73 6.57 12.28
CA LEU A 82 8.71 6.11 11.34
C LEU A 82 7.33 6.71 11.68
N GLU A 83 6.94 6.69 12.96
CA GLU A 83 5.68 7.26 13.43
C GLU A 83 5.55 8.74 13.08
N LEU A 84 6.60 9.53 13.30
CA LEU A 84 6.60 10.96 12.96
C LEU A 84 6.44 11.20 11.45
N ILE A 85 7.13 10.42 10.62
CA ILE A 85 7.01 10.50 9.16
C ILE A 85 5.58 10.13 8.73
N HIS A 86 5.00 9.08 9.31
CA HIS A 86 3.64 8.65 8.96
C HIS A 86 2.57 9.60 9.51
N GLN A 87 2.76 10.22 10.66
CA GLN A 87 1.88 11.29 11.14
C GLN A 87 1.85 12.45 10.14
N LYS A 88 3.01 12.90 9.67
CA LYS A 88 3.09 13.94 8.64
C LYS A 88 2.39 13.51 7.34
N LEU A 89 2.57 12.25 6.92
CA LEU A 89 1.89 11.71 5.74
C LEU A 89 0.35 11.79 5.90
N VAL A 90 -0.18 11.36 7.04
CA VAL A 90 -1.62 11.39 7.31
C VAL A 90 -2.15 12.81 7.39
N GLU A 91 -1.41 13.75 7.97
CA GLU A 91 -1.77 15.17 7.98
C GLU A 91 -1.91 15.76 6.58
N GLU A 92 -1.04 15.37 5.64
CA GLU A 92 -1.02 15.88 4.27
C GLU A 92 -2.01 15.16 3.33
N ILE A 93 -2.20 13.84 3.52
CA ILE A 93 -3.02 13.01 2.64
C ILE A 93 -4.47 12.90 3.11
N GLY A 94 -4.70 12.94 4.43
CA GLY A 94 -6.05 12.82 5.01
C GLY A 94 -6.40 11.40 5.41
N SER A 95 -7.59 10.95 5.08
CA SER A 95 -8.24 9.74 5.63
C SER A 95 -7.59 8.43 5.18
N ILE A 96 -6.74 7.87 6.02
CA ILE A 96 -6.06 6.57 5.88
C ILE A 96 -6.52 5.67 7.01
N ASP A 97 -6.92 4.42 6.73
CA ASP A 97 -7.36 3.47 7.76
C ASP A 97 -6.18 2.75 8.41
N LEU A 98 -5.20 2.29 7.62
CA LEU A 98 -4.00 1.59 8.10
C LEU A 98 -2.74 2.01 7.36
N ILE A 99 -1.61 2.02 8.08
CA ILE A 99 -0.29 1.97 7.47
C ILE A 99 0.43 0.72 7.96
N ILE A 100 0.82 -0.15 7.03
CA ILE A 100 1.50 -1.41 7.32
C ILE A 100 2.89 -1.36 6.72
N THR A 101 3.89 -1.46 7.57
CA THR A 101 5.30 -1.30 7.22
C THR A 101 6.08 -2.58 7.37
N CYS A 102 6.78 -3.00 6.33
CA CYS A 102 7.80 -4.03 6.45
C CYS A 102 9.16 -3.39 6.80
N PRO A 103 9.72 -3.63 7.99
CA PRO A 103 11.02 -3.07 8.37
C PRO A 103 12.21 -3.88 7.84
N HIS A 104 11.98 -5.05 7.23
CA HIS A 104 13.01 -6.04 6.91
C HIS A 104 13.78 -5.71 5.64
N ARG A 105 15.03 -6.15 5.59
CA ARG A 105 15.87 -6.13 4.38
C ARG A 105 15.55 -7.33 3.48
N THR A 106 15.90 -7.27 2.23
CA THR A 106 15.68 -8.37 1.27
C THR A 106 16.30 -9.69 1.75
N ARG A 107 17.50 -9.64 2.36
CA ARG A 107 18.20 -10.84 2.89
C ARG A 107 17.52 -11.49 4.09
N ASP A 108 16.62 -10.79 4.77
CA ASP A 108 15.94 -11.27 5.98
C ASP A 108 14.79 -12.26 5.64
N ARG A 109 14.42 -12.39 4.37
CA ARG A 109 13.45 -13.38 3.83
C ARG A 109 12.15 -13.48 4.61
N CYS A 110 11.58 -12.33 5.01
CA CYS A 110 10.30 -12.28 5.72
C CYS A 110 9.12 -12.47 4.75
N ASN A 111 7.94 -12.79 5.30
CA ASN A 111 6.70 -12.93 4.53
C ASN A 111 5.97 -11.61 4.30
N CYS A 112 6.42 -10.49 4.92
CA CYS A 112 5.73 -9.20 4.80
C CYS A 112 6.33 -8.27 3.73
N ARG A 113 7.63 -8.42 3.39
CA ARG A 113 8.26 -7.55 2.40
C ARG A 113 7.73 -7.83 0.99
N LYS A 114 7.14 -6.83 0.34
CA LYS A 114 6.77 -6.92 -1.09
C LYS A 114 7.98 -7.38 -1.93
N PRO A 115 7.84 -8.37 -2.83
CA PRO A 115 6.59 -8.88 -3.42
C PRO A 115 5.81 -9.91 -2.58
N MET A 116 6.25 -10.26 -1.36
CA MET A 116 5.46 -11.11 -0.49
C MET A 116 4.19 -10.37 -0.03
N PRO A 117 3.01 -11.04 -0.01
CA PRO A 117 1.73 -10.40 0.27
C PRO A 117 1.39 -10.23 1.75
N GLY A 118 2.31 -10.50 2.66
CA GLY A 118 2.01 -10.54 4.09
C GLY A 118 1.49 -9.23 4.68
N MET A 119 1.85 -8.07 4.12
CA MET A 119 1.25 -6.79 4.53
C MET A 119 -0.21 -6.66 4.06
N LEU A 120 -0.51 -7.13 2.83
CA LEU A 120 -1.88 -7.13 2.30
C LEU A 120 -2.76 -8.10 3.08
N PHE A 121 -2.24 -9.27 3.46
CA PHE A 121 -2.93 -10.21 4.36
C PHE A 121 -3.26 -9.56 5.70
N ALA A 122 -2.27 -8.92 6.32
CA ALA A 122 -2.48 -8.22 7.59
C ALA A 122 -3.52 -7.10 7.48
N GLY A 123 -3.50 -6.34 6.38
CA GLY A 123 -4.50 -5.30 6.10
C GLY A 123 -5.91 -5.86 5.95
N SER A 124 -6.07 -6.93 5.16
CA SER A 124 -7.36 -7.61 4.99
C SER A 124 -7.90 -8.14 6.32
N GLU A 125 -7.05 -8.83 7.10
CA GLU A 125 -7.42 -9.37 8.41
C GLU A 125 -7.87 -8.26 9.37
N LYS A 126 -7.15 -7.14 9.42
CA LYS A 126 -7.48 -6.00 10.29
C LYS A 126 -8.79 -5.31 9.90
N ILE A 127 -9.01 -5.10 8.59
CA ILE A 127 -10.16 -4.34 8.08
C ILE A 127 -11.44 -5.17 8.08
N ARG A 128 -11.37 -6.46 7.69
CA ARG A 128 -12.57 -7.29 7.42
C ARG A 128 -12.63 -8.60 8.20
N GLY A 129 -11.60 -8.90 9.03
CA GLY A 129 -11.52 -10.13 9.82
C GLY A 129 -11.15 -11.38 9.02
N GLU A 130 -10.80 -11.23 7.74
CA GLU A 130 -10.44 -12.34 6.87
C GLU A 130 -9.30 -12.00 5.91
N SER A 131 -8.51 -13.01 5.55
CA SER A 131 -7.44 -12.89 4.55
C SER A 131 -7.18 -14.20 3.83
N HIS A 132 -6.46 -14.14 2.72
CA HIS A 132 -5.93 -15.34 2.08
C HIS A 132 -4.93 -16.05 2.99
N LYS A 133 -5.02 -17.39 3.06
CA LYS A 133 -4.14 -18.21 3.93
C LYS A 133 -2.89 -18.72 3.20
N THR A 134 -2.95 -18.78 1.88
CA THR A 134 -1.88 -19.37 1.04
C THR A 134 -1.70 -18.56 -0.23
N VAL A 135 -0.47 -18.56 -0.73
CA VAL A 135 -0.10 -17.93 -2.00
C VAL A 135 0.46 -19.01 -2.93
N ASN A 136 -0.07 -19.07 -4.13
CA ASN A 136 0.49 -19.91 -5.19
C ASN A 136 1.03 -19.02 -6.32
N TRP A 137 2.32 -18.73 -6.27
CA TRP A 137 3.01 -17.85 -7.22
C TRP A 137 3.09 -18.39 -8.66
N PHE A 138 2.83 -19.67 -8.84
CA PHE A 138 3.04 -20.40 -10.11
C PHE A 138 1.73 -20.78 -10.80
N SER A 139 0.61 -20.35 -10.26
CA SER A 139 -0.71 -20.60 -10.82
C SER A 139 -1.35 -19.34 -11.38
N GLU A 140 -2.56 -19.48 -11.84
CA GLU A 140 -3.42 -18.35 -12.21
C GLU A 140 -3.59 -17.39 -11.04
N LYS A 141 -3.83 -16.11 -11.37
CA LYS A 141 -4.15 -15.07 -10.39
C LYS A 141 -5.30 -15.53 -9.50
N PRO A 142 -5.15 -15.55 -8.18
CA PRO A 142 -6.21 -16.01 -7.29
C PRO A 142 -7.41 -15.06 -7.36
N ARG A 143 -8.58 -15.55 -6.96
CA ARG A 143 -9.73 -14.68 -6.78
C ARG A 143 -9.49 -13.77 -5.57
N PRO A 144 -9.75 -12.46 -5.68
CA PRO A 144 -9.66 -11.56 -4.53
C PRO A 144 -10.76 -11.89 -3.50
N ILE A 145 -10.58 -11.46 -2.26
CA ILE A 145 -11.64 -11.53 -1.24
C ILE A 145 -12.80 -10.61 -1.63
N HIS A 146 -12.49 -9.44 -2.16
CA HIS A 146 -13.48 -8.52 -2.72
C HIS A 146 -13.07 -8.11 -4.14
N GLU A 147 -14.00 -8.16 -5.09
CA GLU A 147 -13.72 -7.94 -6.52
C GLU A 147 -13.13 -6.55 -6.84
N LEU A 148 -13.43 -5.56 -6.01
CA LEU A 148 -12.90 -4.21 -6.15
C LEU A 148 -11.55 -3.99 -5.46
N ASP A 149 -11.00 -4.99 -4.72
CA ASP A 149 -9.68 -4.86 -4.12
C ASP A 149 -8.65 -4.45 -5.17
N LEU A 150 -7.83 -3.45 -4.85
CA LEU A 150 -6.81 -2.95 -5.77
C LEU A 150 -5.46 -2.72 -5.09
N MET A 151 -4.40 -2.78 -5.89
CA MET A 151 -3.04 -2.38 -5.49
C MET A 151 -2.51 -1.35 -6.47
N VAL A 152 -2.06 -0.22 -5.94
CA VAL A 152 -1.33 0.81 -6.69
C VAL A 152 0.12 0.83 -6.22
N GLY A 153 1.06 0.75 -7.15
CA GLY A 153 2.49 0.77 -6.86
C GLY A 153 3.33 1.20 -8.06
N ASP A 154 4.54 1.66 -7.81
CA ASP A 154 5.49 2.07 -8.84
C ASP A 154 6.41 0.92 -9.30
N ARG A 155 6.48 -0.16 -8.51
CA ARG A 155 7.43 -1.26 -8.70
C ARG A 155 6.76 -2.61 -8.95
N ASN A 156 7.48 -3.49 -9.66
CA ASN A 156 7.06 -4.88 -9.83
C ASN A 156 6.86 -5.63 -8.49
N SER A 157 7.53 -5.20 -7.41
CA SER A 157 7.31 -5.78 -6.08
C SER A 157 5.92 -5.51 -5.54
N ASP A 158 5.35 -4.36 -5.85
CA ASP A 158 3.99 -3.96 -5.45
C ASP A 158 2.97 -4.76 -6.25
N MET A 159 3.19 -4.82 -7.55
CA MET A 159 2.36 -5.59 -8.47
C MET A 159 2.35 -7.07 -8.10
N GLY A 160 3.52 -7.65 -7.77
CA GLY A 160 3.62 -9.04 -7.32
C GLY A 160 2.87 -9.31 -6.01
N ALA A 161 2.91 -8.38 -5.06
CA ALA A 161 2.15 -8.51 -3.81
C ALA A 161 0.63 -8.44 -4.06
N GLY A 162 0.19 -7.50 -4.90
CA GLY A 162 -1.22 -7.38 -5.30
C GLY A 162 -1.71 -8.57 -6.12
N TRP A 163 -0.90 -9.09 -7.05
CA TRP A 163 -1.20 -10.32 -7.80
C TRP A 163 -1.49 -11.49 -6.87
N ALA A 164 -0.66 -11.67 -5.85
CA ALA A 164 -0.75 -12.78 -4.91
C ALA A 164 -2.05 -12.81 -4.09
N VAL A 165 -2.77 -11.70 -4.02
CA VAL A 165 -4.10 -11.60 -3.36
C VAL A 165 -5.24 -11.43 -4.37
N GLY A 166 -4.95 -11.47 -5.67
CA GLY A 166 -5.95 -11.34 -6.73
C GLY A 166 -6.44 -9.90 -6.98
N ALA A 167 -5.83 -8.90 -6.35
CA ALA A 167 -6.25 -7.51 -6.47
C ALA A 167 -6.12 -6.99 -7.92
N ARG A 168 -6.93 -6.01 -8.30
CA ARG A 168 -6.73 -5.22 -9.52
C ARG A 168 -5.40 -4.47 -9.40
N LEU A 169 -4.60 -4.40 -10.46
CA LEU A 169 -3.22 -3.90 -10.42
C LEU A 169 -3.08 -2.64 -11.27
N PHE A 170 -2.66 -1.56 -10.64
CA PHE A 170 -2.41 -0.28 -11.30
C PHE A 170 -0.96 0.13 -11.07
N GLN A 171 -0.13 -0.01 -12.10
CA GLN A 171 1.26 0.42 -12.02
C GLN A 171 1.37 1.89 -12.42
N VAL A 172 2.09 2.66 -11.61
CA VAL A 172 2.27 4.10 -11.82
C VAL A 172 3.73 4.46 -12.09
N ASN A 173 3.94 5.62 -12.69
CA ASN A 173 5.25 6.25 -12.71
C ASN A 173 5.50 6.92 -11.36
N GLU A 174 6.69 6.72 -10.76
CA GLU A 174 7.07 7.23 -9.43
C GLU A 174 6.97 8.76 -9.27
N ASN A 175 6.97 9.51 -10.37
CA ASN A 175 6.85 10.96 -10.35
C ASN A 175 5.40 11.45 -10.54
N LEU A 176 4.48 10.57 -10.93
CA LEU A 176 3.07 10.90 -11.17
C LEU A 176 2.14 10.31 -10.09
N GLY A 177 2.50 9.19 -9.51
CA GLY A 177 1.82 8.53 -8.42
C GLY A 177 0.36 8.16 -8.67
N LEU A 178 -0.39 8.01 -7.58
CA LEU A 178 -1.82 7.68 -7.56
C LEU A 178 -2.70 8.57 -8.46
N PRO A 179 -2.49 9.89 -8.55
CA PRO A 179 -3.29 10.75 -9.42
C PRO A 179 -3.32 10.33 -10.88
N SER A 180 -2.26 9.67 -11.38
CA SER A 180 -2.16 9.25 -12.77
C SER A 180 -3.08 8.09 -13.17
N VAL A 181 -3.62 7.36 -12.19
CA VAL A 181 -4.49 6.18 -12.44
C VAL A 181 -5.88 6.31 -11.83
N ILE A 182 -6.16 7.41 -11.14
CA ILE A 182 -7.43 7.55 -10.41
C ILE A 182 -8.66 7.48 -11.35
N ASP A 183 -8.59 8.04 -12.54
CA ASP A 183 -9.69 7.99 -13.51
C ASP A 183 -9.93 6.56 -14.03
N ARG A 184 -8.87 5.76 -14.20
CA ARG A 184 -8.97 4.35 -14.56
C ARG A 184 -9.65 3.53 -13.47
N ILE A 185 -9.32 3.82 -12.20
CA ILE A 185 -9.95 3.18 -11.04
C ILE A 185 -11.44 3.56 -10.98
N CYS A 186 -11.77 4.84 -11.17
CA CYS A 186 -13.16 5.35 -11.17
C CYS A 186 -14.01 4.76 -12.28
N SER A 187 -13.43 4.42 -13.43
CA SER A 187 -14.13 3.76 -14.56
C SER A 187 -14.24 2.24 -14.40
N GLU A 188 -13.88 1.71 -13.24
CA GLU A 188 -13.90 0.28 -12.90
C GLU A 188 -13.06 -0.59 -13.86
N GLU A 189 -11.99 -0.01 -14.44
CA GLU A 189 -11.06 -0.75 -15.28
C GLU A 189 -10.45 -1.94 -14.50
N ASN A 190 -10.24 -3.07 -15.17
CA ASN A 190 -9.71 -4.29 -14.55
C ASN A 190 -8.32 -4.11 -13.90
N GLY A 191 -7.52 -3.15 -14.40
CA GLY A 191 -6.22 -2.85 -13.81
C GLY A 191 -5.28 -4.05 -13.82
N ASP A 192 -5.04 -4.66 -14.98
CA ASP A 192 -4.12 -5.80 -15.12
C ASP A 192 -2.78 -5.33 -15.72
N ASP A 193 -2.16 -4.32 -15.10
CA ASP A 193 -0.90 -3.73 -15.56
C ASP A 193 0.32 -4.65 -15.34
N PHE A 194 0.12 -5.84 -14.77
CA PHE A 194 1.19 -6.78 -14.47
C PHE A 194 0.72 -8.23 -14.60
N SER A 195 1.59 -9.05 -15.21
CA SER A 195 1.50 -10.52 -15.18
C SER A 195 2.87 -11.09 -14.82
N PRO A 196 2.99 -11.94 -13.81
CA PRO A 196 4.22 -12.69 -13.57
C PRO A 196 4.36 -13.73 -14.69
N VAL A 197 5.31 -13.52 -15.60
CA VAL A 197 5.69 -14.49 -16.64
C VAL A 197 6.89 -15.26 -16.18
#